data_14ccc2a6665614e205c267b14383b242
#
_entry.id   14ccc2a6665614e205c267b14383b242
#
_cell.length_a   1.000
_cell.length_b   1.000
_cell.length_c   1.000
_cell.angle_alpha   90.00
_cell.angle_beta   90.00
_cell.angle_gamma   90.00
#
_symmetry.space_group_name_H-M   'P 1'
#
loop_
_entity.id
_entity.type
_entity.pdbx_description
1 polymer ?
#
loop_
_entity_poly.entity_id
_entity_poly.type
_entity_poly.pdbx_seq_one_letter_code
_entity_poly.pdbx_strand_id
1 'polypeptide(L)'
;MKALPFEQGFFDNKSGGVMGRYIMALDQGTTSSRCILFDKKGNIISKSSKEYEQIYPKEGWVEHNPMEIWSSQLGVAIEAMAMVNVPADDIEAIGITNQRETTIIWDKKTGKPVYNAIVWQCRRTADSVEKIMHDDNMADIIKKKTGLIPDAYFSATKIAWILDNVDGAREKAENGELAFGTVDTWLIWNLTKGKVHATDYTNAARTMLFNIHTLEWDKELLEYFNIPENMLPQVKPSSCIYGETDKSVFGSSIIIAGAAGDQQSALFGQCCFNQIGRAHV
;
A
#
# COMPACT_ATOMS: atom_id res chain seq x y z
N MET A 1 -6.53 -3.58 -28.50
CA MET A 1 -7.11 -3.05 -27.24
C MET A 1 -7.36 -1.57 -27.42
N LYS A 2 -8.62 -1.16 -27.47
CA LYS A 2 -8.96 0.27 -27.53
C LYS A 2 -8.66 0.87 -26.16
N ALA A 3 -7.86 1.94 -26.11
CA ALA A 3 -7.70 2.76 -24.92
C ALA A 3 -9.12 3.18 -24.46
N LEU A 4 -9.45 2.88 -23.22
CA LEU A 4 -10.66 3.41 -22.60
C LEU A 4 -10.54 4.94 -22.59
N PRO A 5 -11.58 5.68 -22.98
CA PRO A 5 -11.54 7.12 -22.91
C PRO A 5 -11.37 7.53 -21.44
N PHE A 6 -10.39 8.39 -21.20
CA PHE A 6 -10.24 9.09 -19.93
C PHE A 6 -11.55 9.85 -19.71
N GLU A 7 -12.38 9.37 -18.79
CA GLU A 7 -13.64 10.06 -18.50
C GLU A 7 -13.32 11.46 -17.96
N GLN A 8 -13.62 12.45 -18.76
CA GLN A 8 -13.55 13.88 -18.43
C GLN A 8 -14.46 14.28 -17.24
N GLY A 9 -15.23 13.31 -16.67
CA GLY A 9 -16.17 13.54 -15.58
C GLY A 9 -15.58 13.65 -14.19
N PHE A 10 -14.27 13.48 -14.01
CA PHE A 10 -13.65 13.46 -12.68
C PHE A 10 -13.52 14.85 -12.02
N PHE A 11 -13.61 15.92 -12.82
CA PHE A 11 -13.35 17.28 -12.34
C PHE A 11 -14.61 18.15 -12.12
N ASP A 12 -15.81 17.64 -12.47
CA ASP A 12 -17.02 18.49 -12.50
C ASP A 12 -17.89 18.42 -11.23
N ASN A 13 -17.53 17.70 -10.18
CA ASN A 13 -18.42 17.41 -9.04
C ASN A 13 -18.01 18.07 -7.70
N LYS A 14 -17.23 19.16 -7.71
CA LYS A 14 -17.21 20.05 -6.52
C LYS A 14 -18.21 21.17 -6.76
N SER A 15 -19.34 21.11 -6.06
CA SER A 15 -20.33 22.18 -6.00
C SER A 15 -19.66 23.54 -5.70
N GLY A 16 -19.42 24.36 -6.71
CA GLY A 16 -19.08 25.78 -6.58
C GLY A 16 -17.74 26.16 -5.94
N GLY A 17 -16.82 25.22 -5.69
CA GLY A 17 -15.52 25.47 -5.10
C GLY A 17 -14.43 25.73 -6.15
N VAL A 18 -13.45 26.56 -5.83
CA VAL A 18 -12.24 26.78 -6.63
C VAL A 18 -11.53 25.43 -6.77
N MET A 19 -11.28 24.96 -8.01
CA MET A 19 -10.48 23.77 -8.28
C MET A 19 -9.11 23.91 -7.61
N GLY A 20 -8.66 22.90 -6.89
CA GLY A 20 -7.32 22.84 -6.30
C GLY A 20 -6.24 23.05 -7.38
N ARG A 21 -5.12 23.61 -6.97
CA ARG A 21 -4.04 24.02 -7.88
C ARG A 21 -2.93 22.98 -7.99
N TYR A 22 -2.87 22.07 -7.05
CA TYR A 22 -1.73 21.15 -6.91
C TYR A 22 -2.17 19.70 -6.72
N ILE A 23 -1.30 18.79 -7.11
CA ILE A 23 -1.40 17.36 -6.83
C ILE A 23 -0.27 16.99 -5.85
N MET A 24 -0.62 16.23 -4.82
CA MET A 24 0.33 15.70 -3.86
C MET A 24 0.64 14.24 -4.18
N ALA A 25 1.91 13.91 -4.42
CA ALA A 25 2.38 12.54 -4.57
C ALA A 25 3.13 12.11 -3.29
N LEU A 26 2.65 11.05 -2.65
CA LEU A 26 3.28 10.40 -1.50
C LEU A 26 4.01 9.15 -1.99
N ASP A 27 5.32 9.09 -1.77
CA ASP A 27 6.18 7.97 -2.15
C ASP A 27 6.82 7.37 -0.90
N GLN A 28 6.29 6.22 -0.49
CA GLN A 28 6.79 5.48 0.67
C GLN A 28 7.74 4.39 0.23
N GLY A 29 9.01 4.74 0.12
CA GLY A 29 10.08 3.81 -0.23
C GLY A 29 10.47 2.89 0.94
N THR A 30 11.43 1.99 0.67
CA THR A 30 11.95 1.06 1.69
C THR A 30 12.76 1.78 2.77
N THR A 31 13.53 2.80 2.40
CA THR A 31 14.45 3.49 3.31
C THR A 31 14.05 4.93 3.63
N SER A 32 13.12 5.48 2.89
CA SER A 32 12.71 6.89 3.05
C SER A 32 11.27 7.14 2.63
N SER A 33 10.67 8.14 3.26
CA SER A 33 9.39 8.72 2.89
C SER A 33 9.64 9.96 2.05
N ARG A 34 8.81 10.21 1.04
CA ARG A 34 8.92 11.38 0.16
C ARG A 34 7.54 11.96 -0.14
N CYS A 35 7.48 13.28 -0.25
CA CYS A 35 6.34 13.99 -0.80
C CYS A 35 6.80 14.92 -1.91
N ILE A 36 6.05 14.96 -3.01
CA ILE A 36 6.28 15.89 -4.12
C ILE A 36 4.95 16.57 -4.43
N LEU A 37 4.98 17.92 -4.54
CA LEU A 37 3.86 18.71 -5.01
C LEU A 37 4.08 19.07 -6.49
N PHE A 38 3.06 18.82 -7.29
CA PHE A 38 3.03 19.16 -8.72
C PHE A 38 1.98 20.23 -9.00
N ASP A 39 2.28 21.13 -9.92
CA ASP A 39 1.28 22.02 -10.51
C ASP A 39 0.45 21.28 -11.59
N LYS A 40 -0.57 21.96 -12.15
CA LYS A 40 -1.42 21.42 -13.23
C LYS A 40 -0.67 21.10 -14.53
N LYS A 41 0.55 21.61 -14.70
CA LYS A 41 1.39 21.33 -15.87
C LYS A 41 2.36 20.18 -15.65
N GLY A 42 2.35 19.59 -14.42
CA GLY A 42 3.26 18.53 -14.03
C GLY A 42 4.64 19.02 -13.59
N ASN A 43 4.83 20.33 -13.36
CA ASN A 43 6.08 20.83 -12.81
C ASN A 43 6.16 20.55 -11.32
N ILE A 44 7.34 20.14 -10.85
CA ILE A 44 7.62 19.98 -9.42
C ILE A 44 7.69 21.38 -8.79
N ILE A 45 6.82 21.64 -7.81
CA ILE A 45 6.77 22.89 -7.07
C ILE A 45 7.52 22.80 -5.77
N SER A 46 7.41 21.64 -5.10
CA SER A 46 8.10 21.37 -3.85
C SER A 46 8.37 19.87 -3.72
N LYS A 47 9.41 19.52 -2.96
CA LYS A 47 9.77 18.14 -2.64
C LYS A 47 10.43 18.09 -1.27
N SER A 48 9.95 17.17 -0.42
CA SER A 48 10.60 16.82 0.84
C SER A 48 10.80 15.32 0.93
N SER A 49 11.87 14.88 1.59
CA SER A 49 12.14 13.46 1.86
C SER A 49 12.86 13.28 3.18
N LYS A 50 12.57 12.18 3.88
CA LYS A 50 13.16 11.83 5.16
C LYS A 50 13.41 10.33 5.23
N GLU A 51 14.60 9.93 5.64
CA GLU A 51 14.92 8.55 5.96
C GLU A 51 14.27 8.15 7.30
N TYR A 52 14.05 6.85 7.49
CA TYR A 52 13.55 6.27 8.74
C TYR A 52 14.31 5.00 9.10
N GLU A 53 14.19 4.57 10.35
CA GLU A 53 14.98 3.49 10.90
C GLU A 53 14.68 2.14 10.23
N GLN A 54 15.77 1.41 9.93
CA GLN A 54 15.72 0.02 9.48
C GLN A 54 16.06 -0.87 10.67
N ILE A 55 15.17 -1.79 11.04
CA ILE A 55 15.32 -2.64 12.21
C ILE A 55 15.75 -4.05 11.75
N TYR A 56 16.85 -4.55 12.30
CA TYR A 56 17.43 -5.85 11.99
C TYR A 56 17.50 -6.72 13.25
N PRO A 57 16.39 -7.38 13.70
CA PRO A 57 16.35 -8.10 14.97
C PRO A 57 17.26 -9.33 15.01
N LYS A 58 17.43 -9.99 13.86
CA LYS A 58 18.26 -11.19 13.66
C LYS A 58 18.80 -11.19 12.24
N GLU A 59 19.76 -12.06 11.97
CA GLU A 59 20.25 -12.30 10.62
C GLU A 59 19.10 -12.68 9.66
N GLY A 60 19.03 -12.03 8.53
CA GLY A 60 17.98 -12.21 7.53
C GLY A 60 16.60 -11.65 7.90
N TRP A 61 16.45 -11.01 9.07
CA TRP A 61 15.20 -10.36 9.48
C TRP A 61 15.28 -8.85 9.24
N VAL A 62 14.24 -8.31 8.61
CA VAL A 62 14.13 -6.88 8.33
C VAL A 62 12.74 -6.41 8.73
N GLU A 63 12.68 -5.37 9.53
CA GLU A 63 11.45 -4.79 10.05
C GLU A 63 11.47 -3.27 9.97
N HIS A 64 10.30 -2.66 9.93
CA HIS A 64 10.11 -1.23 10.12
C HIS A 64 9.09 -0.99 11.23
N ASN A 65 9.20 0.14 11.89
CA ASN A 65 8.16 0.62 12.79
C ASN A 65 7.02 1.25 11.95
N PRO A 66 5.78 0.67 11.96
CA PRO A 66 4.69 1.22 11.16
C PRO A 66 4.30 2.66 11.53
N MET A 67 4.48 3.02 12.81
CA MET A 67 4.19 4.39 13.26
C MET A 67 5.23 5.38 12.74
N GLU A 68 6.47 4.95 12.54
CA GLU A 68 7.50 5.78 11.93
C GLU A 68 7.27 5.94 10.42
N ILE A 69 6.84 4.87 9.71
CA ILE A 69 6.38 4.97 8.33
C ILE A 69 5.30 6.06 8.21
N TRP A 70 4.27 6.01 9.06
CA TRP A 70 3.20 7.01 9.07
C TRP A 70 3.69 8.41 9.41
N SER A 71 4.43 8.56 10.51
CA SER A 71 4.85 9.89 10.99
C SER A 71 5.86 10.56 10.05
N SER A 72 6.77 9.79 9.44
CA SER A 72 7.72 10.33 8.46
C SER A 72 7.01 10.74 7.17
N GLN A 73 6.04 9.93 6.67
CA GLN A 73 5.28 10.29 5.47
C GLN A 73 4.41 11.53 5.69
N LEU A 74 3.74 11.63 6.84
CA LEU A 74 2.98 12.83 7.21
C LEU A 74 3.90 14.04 7.35
N GLY A 75 5.07 13.88 7.99
CA GLY A 75 6.04 14.94 8.18
C GLY A 75 6.52 15.54 6.87
N VAL A 76 6.93 14.70 5.89
CA VAL A 76 7.39 15.20 4.59
C VAL A 76 6.26 15.82 3.76
N ALA A 77 5.01 15.38 3.95
CA ALA A 77 3.85 16.00 3.29
C ALA A 77 3.61 17.42 3.81
N ILE A 78 3.59 17.59 5.13
CA ILE A 78 3.44 18.90 5.77
C ILE A 78 4.62 19.83 5.41
N GLU A 79 5.85 19.31 5.43
CA GLU A 79 7.03 20.09 5.08
C GLU A 79 6.99 20.55 3.60
N ALA A 80 6.65 19.67 2.67
CA ALA A 80 6.54 20.03 1.26
C ALA A 80 5.49 21.14 1.02
N MET A 81 4.37 21.12 1.73
CA MET A 81 3.36 22.18 1.69
C MET A 81 3.89 23.50 2.28
N ALA A 82 4.56 23.42 3.44
CA ALA A 82 5.08 24.59 4.16
C ALA A 82 6.18 25.32 3.36
N MET A 83 7.08 24.59 2.67
CA MET A 83 8.18 25.17 1.88
C MET A 83 7.69 26.16 0.80
N VAL A 84 6.46 26.00 0.31
CA VAL A 84 5.89 26.83 -0.75
C VAL A 84 4.59 27.55 -0.33
N ASN A 85 4.27 27.48 0.96
CA ASN A 85 3.06 28.09 1.55
C ASN A 85 1.76 27.66 0.83
N VAL A 86 1.65 26.39 0.47
CA VAL A 86 0.44 25.81 -0.16
C VAL A 86 -0.50 25.31 0.94
N PRO A 87 -1.70 25.88 1.08
CA PRO A 87 -2.71 25.38 2.01
C PRO A 87 -3.33 24.08 1.50
N ALA A 88 -3.87 23.27 2.40
CA ALA A 88 -4.49 21.99 2.06
C ALA A 88 -5.68 22.13 1.10
N ASP A 89 -6.42 23.24 1.16
CA ASP A 89 -7.53 23.53 0.24
C ASP A 89 -7.09 23.71 -1.21
N ASP A 90 -5.82 24.01 -1.46
CA ASP A 90 -5.25 24.12 -2.80
C ASP A 90 -4.76 22.77 -3.36
N ILE A 91 -4.77 21.69 -2.56
CA ILE A 91 -4.43 20.34 -3.01
C ILE A 91 -5.70 19.69 -3.57
N GLU A 92 -5.71 19.38 -4.86
CA GLU A 92 -6.85 18.73 -5.53
C GLU A 92 -6.96 17.26 -5.17
N ALA A 93 -5.83 16.54 -5.18
CA ALA A 93 -5.80 15.13 -4.89
C ALA A 93 -4.44 14.65 -4.38
N ILE A 94 -4.48 13.50 -3.69
CA ILE A 94 -3.32 12.72 -3.27
C ILE A 94 -3.22 11.46 -4.11
N GLY A 95 -2.03 11.19 -4.66
CA GLY A 95 -1.62 9.89 -5.19
C GLY A 95 -0.60 9.24 -4.25
N ILE A 96 -0.73 7.92 -4.03
CA ILE A 96 0.15 7.14 -3.15
C ILE A 96 0.91 6.13 -3.98
N THR A 97 2.23 6.05 -3.78
CA THR A 97 3.05 4.94 -4.25
C THR A 97 3.92 4.42 -3.10
N ASN A 98 4.27 3.14 -3.14
CA ASN A 98 4.89 2.49 -1.98
C ASN A 98 5.75 1.29 -2.36
N GLN A 99 6.73 0.97 -1.49
CA GLN A 99 7.33 -0.35 -1.42
C GLN A 99 6.23 -1.39 -1.24
N ARG A 100 6.24 -2.44 -2.06
CA ARG A 100 5.19 -3.48 -2.03
C ARG A 100 5.52 -4.57 -1.01
N GLU A 101 4.62 -5.52 -0.82
CA GLU A 101 4.76 -6.78 -0.04
C GLU A 101 5.06 -6.59 1.46
N THR A 102 5.53 -5.44 1.90
CA THR A 102 5.75 -5.15 3.32
C THR A 102 4.43 -5.25 4.08
N THR A 103 4.42 -6.10 5.10
CA THR A 103 3.21 -6.58 5.78
C THR A 103 3.01 -5.86 7.09
N ILE A 104 1.84 -5.25 7.27
CA ILE A 104 1.45 -4.56 8.50
C ILE A 104 0.11 -5.14 8.98
N ILE A 105 0.01 -5.44 10.28
CA ILE A 105 -1.24 -5.87 10.93
C ILE A 105 -1.48 -4.95 12.13
N TRP A 106 -2.71 -4.46 12.25
CA TRP A 106 -3.10 -3.54 13.32
C TRP A 106 -4.49 -3.85 13.87
N ASP A 107 -4.72 -3.43 15.09
CA ASP A 107 -6.00 -3.48 15.78
C ASP A 107 -6.93 -2.39 15.22
N LYS A 108 -8.10 -2.77 14.70
CA LYS A 108 -9.06 -1.86 14.06
C LYS A 108 -9.61 -0.80 15.01
N LYS A 109 -9.76 -1.15 16.29
CA LYS A 109 -10.33 -0.24 17.30
C LYS A 109 -9.36 0.83 17.73
N THR A 110 -8.09 0.45 17.91
CA THR A 110 -7.07 1.35 18.45
C THR A 110 -6.20 1.99 17.37
N GLY A 111 -6.18 1.41 16.16
CA GLY A 111 -5.27 1.79 15.08
C GLY A 111 -3.81 1.44 15.37
N LYS A 112 -3.51 0.67 16.41
CA LYS A 112 -2.14 0.32 16.80
C LYS A 112 -1.67 -0.95 16.11
N PRO A 113 -0.46 -0.96 15.52
CA PRO A 113 0.15 -2.17 15.02
C PRO A 113 0.32 -3.21 16.13
N VAL A 114 0.08 -4.48 15.79
CA VAL A 114 0.28 -5.61 16.74
C VAL A 114 1.73 -6.10 16.73
N TYR A 115 2.47 -5.77 15.66
CA TYR A 115 3.87 -6.10 15.48
C TYR A 115 4.54 -5.06 14.56
N ASN A 116 5.87 -5.05 14.48
CA ASN A 116 6.59 -4.27 13.46
C ASN A 116 6.18 -4.72 12.06
N ALA A 117 6.25 -3.83 11.08
CA ALA A 117 6.06 -4.17 9.68
C ALA A 117 7.15 -5.15 9.25
N ILE A 118 6.77 -6.31 8.72
CA ILE A 118 7.73 -7.27 8.16
C ILE A 118 8.02 -6.87 6.72
N VAL A 119 9.26 -6.46 6.46
CA VAL A 119 9.67 -5.88 5.17
C VAL A 119 9.77 -6.98 4.11
N TRP A 120 9.60 -6.61 2.84
CA TRP A 120 9.72 -7.50 1.69
C TRP A 120 11.05 -8.26 1.62
N GLN A 121 12.14 -7.67 2.11
CA GLN A 121 13.48 -8.26 2.17
C GLN A 121 13.62 -9.35 3.25
N CYS A 122 12.69 -9.40 4.21
CA CYS A 122 12.79 -10.30 5.36
C CYS A 122 12.67 -11.77 4.97
N ARG A 123 13.61 -12.59 5.43
CA ARG A 123 13.68 -14.04 5.11
C ARG A 123 13.16 -14.96 6.23
N ARG A 124 12.52 -14.42 7.29
CA ARG A 124 12.05 -15.20 8.44
C ARG A 124 11.07 -16.33 8.10
N THR A 125 10.39 -16.23 6.96
CA THR A 125 9.42 -17.23 6.51
C THR A 125 9.97 -18.14 5.41
N ALA A 126 11.29 -18.17 5.21
CA ALA A 126 11.93 -19.01 4.19
C ALA A 126 11.60 -20.49 4.35
N ASP A 127 11.64 -21.00 5.59
CA ASP A 127 11.32 -22.41 5.89
C ASP A 127 9.85 -22.76 5.56
N SER A 128 8.93 -21.80 5.73
CA SER A 128 7.53 -21.99 5.34
C SER A 128 7.38 -22.04 3.83
N VAL A 129 8.16 -21.24 3.10
CA VAL A 129 8.18 -21.26 1.63
C VAL A 129 8.78 -22.55 1.12
N GLU A 130 9.85 -23.06 1.74
CA GLU A 130 10.45 -24.34 1.36
C GLU A 130 9.43 -25.49 1.45
N LYS A 131 8.61 -25.52 2.51
CA LYS A 131 7.51 -26.48 2.63
C LYS A 131 6.50 -26.37 1.48
N ILE A 132 6.14 -25.15 1.09
CA ILE A 132 5.22 -24.91 -0.05
C ILE A 132 5.85 -25.40 -1.34
N MET A 133 7.14 -25.17 -1.55
CA MET A 133 7.86 -25.58 -2.76
C MET A 133 8.01 -27.11 -2.86
N HIS A 134 7.97 -27.83 -1.74
CA HIS A 134 7.93 -29.31 -1.70
C HIS A 134 6.50 -29.86 -1.82
N ASP A 135 5.47 -29.01 -1.79
CA ASP A 135 4.09 -29.36 -2.12
C ASP A 135 3.81 -28.94 -3.58
N ASP A 136 4.12 -29.80 -4.52
CA ASP A 136 4.00 -29.53 -5.96
C ASP A 136 2.61 -29.02 -6.33
N ASN A 137 1.56 -29.53 -5.67
CA ASN A 137 0.19 -29.10 -5.95
C ASN A 137 -0.05 -27.64 -5.51
N MET A 138 0.39 -27.26 -4.32
CA MET A 138 0.16 -25.90 -3.80
C MET A 138 1.02 -24.86 -4.51
N ALA A 139 2.28 -25.18 -4.83
CA ALA A 139 3.15 -24.28 -5.60
C ALA A 139 2.55 -23.95 -6.98
N ASP A 140 1.99 -24.97 -7.67
CA ASP A 140 1.32 -24.80 -8.96
C ASP A 140 0.01 -24.02 -8.82
N ILE A 141 -0.80 -24.25 -7.79
CA ILE A 141 -2.02 -23.49 -7.51
C ILE A 141 -1.69 -22.00 -7.32
N ILE A 142 -0.70 -21.69 -6.47
CA ILE A 142 -0.25 -20.31 -6.24
C ILE A 142 0.17 -19.67 -7.57
N LYS A 143 1.03 -20.34 -8.32
CA LYS A 143 1.50 -19.84 -9.61
C LYS A 143 0.36 -19.60 -10.61
N LYS A 144 -0.57 -20.53 -10.70
CA LYS A 144 -1.73 -20.42 -11.61
C LYS A 144 -2.65 -19.26 -11.23
N LYS A 145 -2.96 -19.09 -9.95
CA LYS A 145 -3.92 -18.08 -9.47
C LYS A 145 -3.33 -16.68 -9.33
N THR A 146 -2.06 -16.59 -8.96
CA THR A 146 -1.42 -15.31 -8.62
C THR A 146 -0.34 -14.88 -9.62
N GLY A 147 0.13 -15.79 -10.48
CA GLY A 147 1.27 -15.56 -11.36
C GLY A 147 2.62 -15.57 -10.63
N LEU A 148 2.63 -15.80 -9.30
CA LEU A 148 3.83 -15.74 -8.47
C LEU A 148 4.42 -17.13 -8.23
N ILE A 149 5.74 -17.20 -8.11
CA ILE A 149 6.44 -18.38 -7.56
C ILE A 149 6.52 -18.14 -6.04
N PRO A 150 6.18 -19.12 -5.19
CA PRO A 150 6.24 -18.95 -3.74
C PRO A 150 7.61 -18.45 -3.28
N ASP A 151 7.62 -17.36 -2.51
CA ASP A 151 8.82 -16.78 -1.91
C ASP A 151 8.46 -16.02 -0.62
N ALA A 152 9.39 -15.99 0.34
CA ALA A 152 9.29 -15.20 1.56
C ALA A 152 9.18 -13.68 1.29
N TYR A 153 9.43 -13.26 0.08
CA TYR A 153 9.23 -11.91 -0.42
C TYR A 153 7.78 -11.43 -0.25
N PHE A 154 6.80 -12.29 -0.52
CA PHE A 154 5.37 -11.96 -0.57
C PHE A 154 4.70 -11.94 0.80
N SER A 155 3.50 -11.35 0.90
CA SER A 155 2.86 -11.04 2.18
C SER A 155 2.27 -12.24 2.91
N ALA A 156 1.73 -13.25 2.21
CA ALA A 156 0.95 -14.34 2.82
C ALA A 156 1.66 -15.03 3.97
N THR A 157 2.91 -15.47 3.77
CA THR A 157 3.69 -16.17 4.80
C THR A 157 4.03 -15.27 5.99
N LYS A 158 4.18 -13.94 5.76
CA LYS A 158 4.43 -12.97 6.82
C LYS A 158 3.18 -12.70 7.65
N ILE A 159 1.99 -12.67 7.02
CA ILE A 159 0.71 -12.56 7.73
C ILE A 159 0.55 -13.78 8.63
N ALA A 160 0.66 -15.00 8.08
CA ALA A 160 0.56 -16.23 8.84
C ALA A 160 1.55 -16.25 10.02
N TRP A 161 2.80 -15.83 9.76
CA TRP A 161 3.83 -15.76 10.80
C TRP A 161 3.43 -14.82 11.96
N ILE A 162 2.91 -13.61 11.66
CA ILE A 162 2.46 -12.67 12.72
C ILE A 162 1.32 -13.29 13.52
N LEU A 163 0.33 -13.89 12.84
CA LEU A 163 -0.82 -14.51 13.52
C LEU A 163 -0.40 -15.68 14.44
N ASP A 164 0.64 -16.41 14.07
CA ASP A 164 1.11 -17.58 14.82
C ASP A 164 2.14 -17.27 15.91
N ASN A 165 2.84 -16.12 15.83
CA ASN A 165 3.96 -15.80 16.72
C ASN A 165 3.71 -14.57 17.63
N VAL A 166 2.63 -13.83 17.42
CA VAL A 166 2.25 -12.71 18.28
C VAL A 166 1.09 -13.13 19.17
N ASP A 167 1.29 -13.04 20.48
CA ASP A 167 0.31 -13.48 21.47
C ASP A 167 -1.07 -12.84 21.25
N GLY A 168 -2.10 -13.69 21.13
CA GLY A 168 -3.49 -13.31 20.93
C GLY A 168 -3.82 -12.75 19.53
N ALA A 169 -2.85 -12.66 18.60
CA ALA A 169 -3.12 -12.11 17.28
C ALA A 169 -4.07 -13.01 16.47
N ARG A 170 -3.90 -14.33 16.54
CA ARG A 170 -4.76 -15.29 15.84
C ARG A 170 -6.21 -15.16 16.28
N GLU A 171 -6.48 -15.20 17.58
CA GLU A 171 -7.82 -15.06 18.15
C GLU A 171 -8.47 -13.73 17.77
N LYS A 172 -7.73 -12.63 17.87
CA LYS A 172 -8.23 -11.30 17.46
C LYS A 172 -8.54 -11.23 15.96
N ALA A 173 -7.73 -11.87 15.11
CA ALA A 173 -7.99 -11.91 13.67
C ALA A 173 -9.27 -12.69 13.36
N GLU A 174 -9.46 -13.86 13.96
CA GLU A 174 -10.69 -14.67 13.82
C GLU A 174 -11.93 -13.92 14.29
N ASN A 175 -11.82 -13.16 15.38
CA ASN A 175 -12.87 -12.27 15.88
C ASN A 175 -13.11 -11.02 15.01
N GLY A 176 -12.32 -10.80 13.95
CA GLY A 176 -12.46 -9.65 13.06
C GLY A 176 -11.92 -8.33 13.63
N GLU A 177 -11.14 -8.37 14.71
CA GLU A 177 -10.61 -7.21 15.39
C GLU A 177 -9.37 -6.62 14.71
N LEU A 178 -8.66 -7.44 13.90
CA LEU A 178 -7.45 -7.03 13.20
C LEU A 178 -7.70 -6.65 11.75
N ALA A 179 -6.87 -5.76 11.24
CA ALA A 179 -6.75 -5.41 9.83
C ALA A 179 -5.34 -5.72 9.34
N PHE A 180 -5.24 -6.19 8.11
CA PHE A 180 -4.00 -6.33 7.36
C PHE A 180 -3.93 -5.28 6.26
N GLY A 181 -2.72 -4.85 5.94
CA GLY A 181 -2.44 -4.06 4.74
C GLY A 181 -0.98 -4.09 4.35
N THR A 182 -0.75 -3.79 3.08
CA THR A 182 0.52 -3.30 2.59
C THR A 182 0.66 -1.82 2.94
N VAL A 183 1.78 -1.21 2.60
CA VAL A 183 2.08 0.16 3.06
C VAL A 183 1.06 1.19 2.53
N ASP A 184 0.56 1.04 1.31
CA ASP A 184 -0.53 1.88 0.76
C ASP A 184 -1.78 1.84 1.64
N THR A 185 -2.22 0.64 2.03
CA THR A 185 -3.38 0.44 2.90
C THR A 185 -3.16 1.10 4.26
N TRP A 186 -1.98 0.96 4.84
CA TRP A 186 -1.62 1.60 6.10
C TRP A 186 -1.67 3.12 6.02
N LEU A 187 -1.18 3.70 4.93
CA LEU A 187 -1.24 5.15 4.69
C LEU A 187 -2.68 5.63 4.50
N ILE A 188 -3.48 4.93 3.66
CA ILE A 188 -4.90 5.25 3.44
C ILE A 188 -5.67 5.18 4.76
N TRP A 189 -5.46 4.12 5.56
CA TRP A 189 -6.09 3.97 6.88
C TRP A 189 -5.80 5.16 7.79
N ASN A 190 -4.53 5.56 7.89
CA ASN A 190 -4.13 6.67 8.77
C ASN A 190 -4.59 8.03 8.24
N LEU A 191 -4.50 8.28 6.93
CA LEU A 191 -4.99 9.50 6.28
C LEU A 191 -6.49 9.69 6.49
N THR A 192 -7.26 8.60 6.49
CA THR A 192 -8.72 8.63 6.66
C THR A 192 -9.18 8.41 8.09
N LYS A 193 -8.25 8.30 9.06
CA LYS A 193 -8.56 7.99 10.47
C LYS A 193 -9.42 6.74 10.62
N GLY A 194 -9.07 5.68 9.89
CA GLY A 194 -9.71 4.37 9.96
C GLY A 194 -11.04 4.25 9.21
N LYS A 195 -11.46 5.25 8.45
CA LYS A 195 -12.71 5.21 7.68
C LYS A 195 -12.60 4.35 6.41
N VAL A 196 -11.39 4.19 5.87
CA VAL A 196 -11.14 3.43 4.64
C VAL A 196 -10.07 2.38 4.88
N HIS A 197 -10.42 1.13 4.60
CA HIS A 197 -9.52 -0.02 4.60
C HIS A 197 -9.50 -0.59 3.17
N ALA A 198 -8.56 -0.11 2.36
CA ALA A 198 -8.49 -0.43 0.93
C ALA A 198 -7.05 -0.49 0.43
N THR A 199 -6.84 -1.30 -0.60
CA THR A 199 -5.59 -1.43 -1.38
C THR A 199 -5.90 -1.40 -2.87
N ASP A 200 -4.86 -1.34 -3.71
CA ASP A 200 -5.01 -1.43 -5.15
C ASP A 200 -4.66 -2.82 -5.70
N TYR A 201 -5.00 -3.06 -6.98
CA TYR A 201 -4.68 -4.31 -7.66
C TYR A 201 -3.18 -4.61 -7.69
N THR A 202 -2.32 -3.60 -7.82
CA THR A 202 -0.88 -3.81 -7.96
C THR A 202 -0.22 -4.23 -6.66
N ASN A 203 -0.71 -3.75 -5.51
CA ASN A 203 -0.29 -4.21 -4.19
C ASN A 203 -0.94 -5.56 -3.83
N ALA A 204 -2.24 -5.73 -4.05
CA ALA A 204 -2.94 -6.99 -3.78
C ALA A 204 -2.31 -8.17 -4.55
N ALA A 205 -1.94 -7.98 -5.82
CA ALA A 205 -1.30 -9.00 -6.65
C ALA A 205 0.06 -9.48 -6.11
N ARG A 206 0.66 -8.78 -5.15
CA ARG A 206 1.95 -9.14 -4.55
C ARG A 206 1.83 -9.82 -3.19
N THR A 207 0.64 -10.27 -2.81
CA THR A 207 0.40 -10.86 -1.49
C THR A 207 0.48 -12.39 -1.47
N MET A 208 0.43 -13.08 -2.61
CA MET A 208 0.15 -14.52 -2.78
C MET A 208 -1.26 -14.93 -2.30
N LEU A 209 -2.18 -13.99 -2.11
CA LEU A 209 -3.56 -14.25 -1.68
C LEU A 209 -4.59 -13.79 -2.70
N PHE A 210 -4.17 -13.00 -3.69
CA PHE A 210 -5.04 -12.35 -4.66
C PHE A 210 -5.06 -13.10 -5.99
N ASN A 211 -6.25 -13.48 -6.44
CA ASN A 211 -6.42 -14.15 -7.72
C ASN A 211 -6.47 -13.11 -8.85
N ILE A 212 -5.45 -13.11 -9.71
CA ILE A 212 -5.31 -12.14 -10.81
C ILE A 212 -6.28 -12.35 -11.96
N HIS A 213 -7.02 -13.47 -11.99
CA HIS A 213 -8.03 -13.75 -13.01
C HIS A 213 -9.41 -13.28 -12.61
N THR A 214 -9.77 -13.43 -11.32
CA THR A 214 -11.07 -13.01 -10.77
C THR A 214 -11.03 -11.61 -10.19
N LEU A 215 -9.83 -11.09 -9.89
CA LEU A 215 -9.58 -9.82 -9.21
C LEU A 215 -10.20 -9.76 -7.80
N GLU A 216 -10.12 -10.88 -7.09
CA GLU A 216 -10.63 -11.07 -5.74
C GLU A 216 -9.61 -11.79 -4.85
N TRP A 217 -9.77 -11.69 -3.53
CA TRP A 217 -9.04 -12.52 -2.58
C TRP A 217 -9.43 -13.98 -2.79
N ASP A 218 -8.44 -14.87 -2.91
CA ASP A 218 -8.67 -16.27 -3.24
C ASP A 218 -8.91 -17.11 -2.00
N LYS A 219 -10.11 -17.68 -1.87
CA LYS A 219 -10.52 -18.45 -0.68
C LYS A 219 -9.65 -19.67 -0.40
N GLU A 220 -9.23 -20.40 -1.45
CA GLU A 220 -8.38 -21.58 -1.28
C GLU A 220 -6.99 -21.18 -0.75
N LEU A 221 -6.44 -20.05 -1.21
CA LEU A 221 -5.18 -19.53 -0.69
C LEU A 221 -5.33 -19.01 0.75
N LEU A 222 -6.42 -18.32 1.05
CA LEU A 222 -6.71 -17.87 2.43
C LEU A 222 -6.84 -19.04 3.39
N GLU A 223 -7.54 -20.11 3.00
CA GLU A 223 -7.67 -21.35 3.78
C GLU A 223 -6.31 -22.03 3.98
N TYR A 224 -5.52 -22.16 2.92
CA TYR A 224 -4.20 -22.77 2.98
C TYR A 224 -3.26 -22.06 3.97
N PHE A 225 -3.23 -20.71 3.91
CA PHE A 225 -2.40 -19.91 4.83
C PHE A 225 -3.07 -19.67 6.20
N ASN A 226 -4.30 -20.17 6.40
CA ASN A 226 -5.11 -19.93 7.59
C ASN A 226 -5.22 -18.44 7.94
N ILE A 227 -5.61 -17.63 6.94
CA ILE A 227 -5.77 -16.16 7.05
C ILE A 227 -7.26 -15.82 6.99
N PRO A 228 -7.84 -15.21 8.04
CA PRO A 228 -9.23 -14.77 8.03
C PRO A 228 -9.48 -13.68 6.98
N GLU A 229 -10.49 -13.88 6.11
CA GLU A 229 -10.85 -12.93 5.06
C GLU A 229 -11.25 -11.55 5.61
N ASN A 230 -11.87 -11.51 6.78
CA ASN A 230 -12.36 -10.29 7.42
C ASN A 230 -11.27 -9.29 7.83
N MET A 231 -9.99 -9.69 7.80
CA MET A 231 -8.85 -8.80 8.05
C MET A 231 -8.27 -8.16 6.78
N LEU A 232 -8.74 -8.54 5.60
CA LEU A 232 -8.21 -8.07 4.33
C LEU A 232 -8.87 -6.77 3.86
N PRO A 233 -8.11 -5.88 3.18
CA PRO A 233 -8.66 -4.63 2.65
C PRO A 233 -9.55 -4.87 1.43
N GLN A 234 -10.46 -3.92 1.16
CA GLN A 234 -11.14 -3.85 -0.12
C GLN A 234 -10.14 -3.57 -1.25
N VAL A 235 -10.16 -4.38 -2.29
CA VAL A 235 -9.30 -4.15 -3.47
C VAL A 235 -10.01 -3.24 -4.46
N LYS A 236 -9.31 -2.22 -4.93
CA LYS A 236 -9.82 -1.21 -5.87
C LYS A 236 -8.88 -1.01 -7.06
N PRO A 237 -9.36 -0.42 -8.16
CA PRO A 237 -8.49 0.04 -9.24
C PRO A 237 -7.45 1.05 -8.74
N SER A 238 -6.23 1.03 -9.33
CA SER A 238 -5.14 1.95 -8.94
C SER A 238 -5.52 3.43 -9.12
N SER A 239 -6.37 3.74 -10.11
CA SER A 239 -6.91 5.08 -10.35
C SER A 239 -8.40 5.09 -10.02
N CYS A 240 -8.73 5.47 -8.79
CA CYS A 240 -10.11 5.65 -8.32
C CYS A 240 -10.12 6.51 -7.06
N ILE A 241 -11.30 6.96 -6.63
CA ILE A 241 -11.46 7.61 -5.32
C ILE A 241 -11.44 6.53 -4.23
N TYR A 242 -10.38 6.55 -3.42
CA TYR A 242 -10.28 5.69 -2.22
C TYR A 242 -11.08 6.25 -1.06
N GLY A 243 -11.12 7.57 -0.94
CA GLY A 243 -11.79 8.33 0.11
C GLY A 243 -11.20 9.73 0.22
N GLU A 244 -11.46 10.38 1.34
CA GLU A 244 -10.91 11.70 1.66
C GLU A 244 -10.12 11.64 2.96
N THR A 245 -9.07 12.47 3.05
CA THR A 245 -8.33 12.60 4.30
C THR A 245 -9.22 13.17 5.39
N ASP A 246 -9.01 12.75 6.64
CA ASP A 246 -9.65 13.38 7.76
C ASP A 246 -9.09 14.81 7.94
N LYS A 247 -9.96 15.77 8.21
CA LYS A 247 -9.57 17.20 8.36
C LYS A 247 -8.50 17.43 9.43
N SER A 248 -8.41 16.56 10.43
CA SER A 248 -7.38 16.67 11.48
C SER A 248 -5.96 16.37 10.98
N VAL A 249 -5.81 15.81 9.76
CA VAL A 249 -4.50 15.48 9.18
C VAL A 249 -3.82 16.71 8.57
N PHE A 250 -4.54 17.44 7.71
CA PHE A 250 -4.01 18.58 6.96
C PHE A 250 -4.76 19.89 7.18
N GLY A 251 -5.77 19.90 8.04
CA GLY A 251 -6.68 21.06 8.26
C GLY A 251 -7.87 21.08 7.31
N SER A 252 -7.80 20.40 6.17
CA SER A 252 -8.88 20.23 5.18
C SER A 252 -8.95 18.80 4.68
N SER A 253 -10.07 18.46 4.05
CA SER A 253 -10.30 17.15 3.43
C SER A 253 -9.72 17.16 2.02
N ILE A 254 -8.84 16.21 1.71
CA ILE A 254 -8.21 16.05 0.39
C ILE A 254 -8.58 14.68 -0.17
N ILE A 255 -8.97 14.61 -1.43
CA ILE A 255 -9.33 13.35 -2.10
C ILE A 255 -8.07 12.48 -2.28
N ILE A 256 -8.15 11.19 -1.91
CA ILE A 256 -7.15 10.19 -2.25
C ILE A 256 -7.61 9.53 -3.57
N ALA A 257 -6.97 9.87 -4.69
CA ALA A 257 -7.43 9.53 -6.03
C ALA A 257 -6.60 8.44 -6.73
N GLY A 258 -5.53 7.97 -6.11
CA GLY A 258 -4.70 6.92 -6.69
C GLY A 258 -3.81 6.25 -5.68
N ALA A 259 -3.62 4.94 -5.86
CA ALA A 259 -2.64 4.14 -5.15
C ALA A 259 -2.07 3.08 -6.08
N ALA A 260 -0.75 2.91 -6.11
CA ALA A 260 -0.10 1.86 -6.89
C ALA A 260 1.27 1.54 -6.32
N GLY A 261 1.70 0.29 -6.47
CA GLY A 261 3.06 -0.11 -6.12
C GLY A 261 4.13 0.69 -6.88
N ASP A 262 5.28 0.86 -6.26
CA ASP A 262 6.38 1.71 -6.76
C ASP A 262 6.82 1.38 -8.19
N GLN A 263 6.93 0.10 -8.53
CA GLN A 263 7.33 -0.32 -9.88
C GLN A 263 6.24 -0.03 -10.92
N GLN A 264 4.97 -0.23 -10.59
CA GLN A 264 3.85 0.06 -11.48
C GLN A 264 3.68 1.56 -11.67
N SER A 265 3.83 2.34 -10.61
CA SER A 265 3.84 3.81 -10.70
C SER A 265 4.97 4.31 -11.58
N ALA A 266 6.18 3.74 -11.45
CA ALA A 266 7.32 4.08 -12.30
C ALA A 266 7.07 3.71 -13.77
N LEU A 267 6.50 2.52 -14.04
CA LEU A 267 6.18 2.09 -15.40
C LEU A 267 5.17 3.02 -16.07
N PHE A 268 4.12 3.39 -15.32
CA PHE A 268 3.11 4.34 -15.78
C PHE A 268 3.71 5.73 -16.02
N GLY A 269 4.49 6.24 -15.06
CA GLY A 269 5.13 7.56 -15.14
C GLY A 269 6.14 7.69 -16.30
N GLN A 270 6.78 6.56 -16.70
CA GLN A 270 7.64 6.50 -17.88
C GLN A 270 6.88 6.29 -19.18
N CYS A 271 5.54 6.30 -19.16
CA CYS A 271 4.68 6.09 -20.33
C CYS A 271 4.97 4.78 -21.09
N CYS A 272 5.35 3.73 -20.39
CA CYS A 272 5.67 2.41 -20.99
C CYS A 272 4.39 1.62 -21.30
N PHE A 273 3.51 2.16 -22.15
CA PHE A 273 2.20 1.55 -22.46
C PHE A 273 2.25 0.51 -23.58
N ASN A 274 3.25 0.59 -24.46
CA ASN A 274 3.29 -0.23 -25.67
C ASN A 274 4.47 -1.21 -25.72
N GLN A 275 5.45 -1.09 -24.86
CA GLN A 275 6.61 -1.97 -24.79
C GLN A 275 7.01 -2.19 -23.32
N ILE A 276 7.40 -3.40 -23.01
CA ILE A 276 7.98 -3.73 -21.71
C ILE A 276 9.37 -3.07 -21.67
N GLY A 277 9.53 -2.03 -20.91
CA GLY A 277 10.77 -1.28 -20.97
C GLY A 277 11.10 -0.47 -19.74
N ARG A 278 11.13 -1.09 -18.54
CA ARG A 278 12.01 -0.61 -17.50
C ARG A 278 13.26 -1.46 -17.55
N ALA A 279 14.30 -1.00 -18.24
CA ALA A 279 15.61 -1.61 -18.10
C ALA A 279 16.09 -1.40 -16.65
N HIS A 280 16.38 -2.49 -15.97
CA HIS A 280 17.25 -2.41 -14.79
C HIS A 280 18.67 -2.24 -15.33
N VAL A 281 19.22 -1.06 -15.15
CA VAL A 281 20.64 -0.79 -15.35
C VAL A 281 21.34 -1.07 -14.05
#